data_82b601b948879c31454ea84cdaf898ae
#
_entry.id   82b601b948879c31454ea84cdaf898ae
#
_cell.length_a   1.000
_cell.length_b   1.000
_cell.length_c   1.000
_cell.angle_alpha   90.00
_cell.angle_beta   90.00
_cell.angle_gamma   90.00
#
_symmetry.space_group_name_H-M   'P 1'
#
loop_
_entity.id
_entity.type
_entity.pdbx_description
1 polymer ?
#
loop_
_entity_poly.entity_id
_entity_poly.type
_entity_poly.pdbx_seq_one_letter_code
_entity_poly.pdbx_strand_id
1 'polypeptide(L)'
;MYKSAKFWDRAADKYAASPIRNQDAYEATLDKMRQLLSPDDTVLELGCGTGTTALALAASVQHIIATDVSDAMLDKGREKAQAAGTTNVDFRQSDAADAPAGPFDAVLAFNLLHLIEDMDGALAEIAKRTKPGGLFVSKTFCMPEHRNMIWWFIQLGLPIMQAIGKAPYFAKLSTSDLDAAITKAGFTIVETINAPGKDPRRTVIARRAD
;
A
#
# COMPACT_ATOMS: atom_id res chain seq x y z
N MET A 1 3.62 10.79 17.18
CA MET A 1 4.69 10.21 16.36
C MET A 1 4.35 8.75 16.12
N TYR A 2 4.17 8.32 14.88
CA TYR A 2 3.76 6.97 14.53
C TYR A 2 4.86 5.95 14.89
N LYS A 3 4.46 4.81 15.45
CA LYS A 3 5.38 3.77 15.98
C LYS A 3 6.42 3.29 14.95
N SER A 4 5.99 3.11 13.70
CA SER A 4 6.82 2.61 12.60
C SER A 4 7.62 3.69 11.87
N ALA A 5 7.32 4.98 12.05
CA ALA A 5 7.96 6.08 11.32
C ALA A 5 9.49 6.06 11.44
N LYS A 6 10.02 5.93 12.67
CA LYS A 6 11.47 5.90 12.90
C LYS A 6 12.23 4.80 12.12
N PHE A 7 11.58 3.64 11.89
CA PHE A 7 12.17 2.58 11.08
C PHE A 7 12.24 2.99 9.61
N TRP A 8 11.14 3.51 9.09
CA TRP A 8 11.04 3.92 7.69
C TRP A 8 11.85 5.17 7.39
N ASP A 9 11.94 6.14 8.31
CA ASP A 9 12.82 7.30 8.17
C ASP A 9 14.28 6.88 7.96
N ARG A 10 14.77 5.93 8.76
CA ARG A 10 16.14 5.39 8.61
C ARG A 10 16.34 4.59 7.33
N ALA A 11 15.27 4.03 6.78
CA ALA A 11 15.33 3.21 5.58
C ALA A 11 15.18 4.03 4.28
N ALA A 12 14.74 5.29 4.35
CA ALA A 12 14.28 6.07 3.22
C ALA A 12 15.32 6.20 2.10
N ASP A 13 16.57 6.57 2.42
CA ASP A 13 17.63 6.71 1.41
C ASP A 13 17.93 5.40 0.69
N LYS A 14 18.08 4.32 1.46
CA LYS A 14 18.32 2.99 0.89
C LYS A 14 17.14 2.50 0.05
N TYR A 15 15.93 2.76 0.53
CA TYR A 15 14.70 2.38 -0.19
C TYR A 15 14.58 3.15 -1.50
N ALA A 16 14.81 4.46 -1.47
CA ALA A 16 14.78 5.31 -2.68
C ALA A 16 15.80 4.91 -3.72
N ALA A 17 17.00 4.47 -3.30
CA ALA A 17 18.07 4.00 -4.20
C ALA A 17 17.86 2.56 -4.71
N SER A 18 16.93 1.79 -4.11
CA SER A 18 16.74 0.40 -4.49
C SER A 18 15.86 0.28 -5.75
N PRO A 19 16.31 -0.49 -6.77
CA PRO A 19 15.50 -0.72 -7.96
C PRO A 19 14.25 -1.56 -7.62
N ILE A 20 13.21 -1.39 -8.41
CA ILE A 20 12.01 -2.25 -8.33
C ILE A 20 12.42 -3.66 -8.78
N ARG A 21 12.28 -4.64 -7.88
CA ARG A 21 12.80 -6.01 -8.10
C ARG A 21 12.19 -6.74 -9.29
N ASN A 22 10.93 -6.45 -9.60
CA ASN A 22 10.22 -7.06 -10.72
C ASN A 22 9.50 -5.93 -11.47
N GLN A 23 10.22 -5.33 -12.42
CA GLN A 23 9.72 -4.20 -13.20
C GLN A 23 8.48 -4.58 -14.00
N ASP A 24 8.47 -5.75 -14.65
CA ASP A 24 7.35 -6.19 -15.49
C ASP A 24 6.07 -6.34 -14.66
N ALA A 25 6.16 -6.95 -13.47
CA ALA A 25 5.00 -7.09 -12.58
C ALA A 25 4.55 -5.75 -11.96
N TYR A 26 5.45 -4.78 -11.84
CA TYR A 26 5.12 -3.43 -11.42
C TYR A 26 4.39 -2.67 -12.54
N GLU A 27 4.92 -2.69 -13.75
CA GLU A 27 4.28 -2.05 -14.91
C GLU A 27 2.91 -2.66 -15.20
N ALA A 28 2.76 -3.98 -15.14
CA ALA A 28 1.46 -4.63 -15.26
C ALA A 28 0.46 -4.16 -14.18
N THR A 29 0.94 -3.87 -12.95
CA THR A 29 0.11 -3.28 -11.90
C THR A 29 -0.31 -1.86 -12.27
N LEU A 30 0.61 -1.03 -12.76
CA LEU A 30 0.31 0.34 -13.19
C LEU A 30 -0.67 0.36 -14.37
N ASP A 31 -0.47 -0.50 -15.36
CA ASP A 31 -1.36 -0.60 -16.52
C ASP A 31 -2.78 -1.01 -16.11
N LYS A 32 -2.88 -1.94 -15.14
CA LYS A 32 -4.18 -2.30 -14.57
C LYS A 32 -4.83 -1.11 -13.85
N MET A 33 -4.05 -0.31 -13.09
CA MET A 33 -4.57 0.89 -12.44
C MET A 33 -5.04 1.94 -13.48
N ARG A 34 -4.26 2.18 -14.53
CA ARG A 34 -4.63 3.10 -15.61
C ARG A 34 -5.94 2.72 -16.31
N GLN A 35 -6.27 1.43 -16.38
CA GLN A 35 -7.54 0.93 -16.95
C GLN A 35 -8.73 1.10 -16.01
N LEU A 36 -8.50 1.17 -14.70
CA LEU A 36 -9.54 1.21 -13.66
C LEU A 36 -9.83 2.64 -13.19
N LEU A 37 -8.85 3.53 -13.28
CA LEU A 37 -8.95 4.92 -12.86
C LEU A 37 -9.46 5.82 -14.00
N SER A 38 -10.11 6.91 -13.63
CA SER A 38 -10.61 7.94 -14.54
C SER A 38 -9.82 9.27 -14.38
N PRO A 39 -9.67 10.07 -15.42
CA PRO A 39 -9.06 11.40 -15.33
C PRO A 39 -9.72 12.35 -14.32
N ASP A 40 -10.98 12.11 -13.97
CA ASP A 40 -11.73 12.92 -13.00
C ASP A 40 -11.62 12.39 -11.56
N ASP A 41 -10.94 11.24 -11.35
CA ASP A 41 -10.86 10.61 -10.04
C ASP A 41 -9.95 11.39 -9.07
N THR A 42 -10.40 11.46 -7.81
CA THR A 42 -9.58 11.82 -6.67
C THR A 42 -9.16 10.53 -5.94
N VAL A 43 -7.86 10.35 -5.77
CA VAL A 43 -7.26 9.11 -5.26
C VAL A 43 -6.55 9.35 -3.94
N LEU A 44 -6.70 8.43 -2.99
CA LEU A 44 -5.89 8.34 -1.79
C LEU A 44 -4.93 7.15 -1.92
N GLU A 45 -3.63 7.37 -1.85
CA GLU A 45 -2.63 6.30 -1.69
C GLU A 45 -2.13 6.27 -0.25
N LEU A 46 -2.33 5.14 0.42
CA LEU A 46 -1.89 4.88 1.78
C LEU A 46 -0.54 4.12 1.78
N GLY A 47 0.42 4.58 2.58
CA GLY A 47 1.75 3.99 2.64
C GLY A 47 2.50 4.14 1.32
N CYS A 48 2.46 5.34 0.73
CA CYS A 48 3.03 5.61 -0.61
C CYS A 48 4.56 5.49 -0.68
N GLY A 49 5.24 5.40 0.50
CA GLY A 49 6.69 5.40 0.56
C GLY A 49 7.28 6.62 -0.15
N THR A 50 8.18 6.39 -1.10
CA THR A 50 8.81 7.46 -1.89
C THR A 50 7.97 7.96 -3.07
N GLY A 51 6.66 7.71 -3.07
CA GLY A 51 5.70 8.25 -4.02
C GLY A 51 5.81 7.73 -5.45
N THR A 52 6.57 6.67 -5.70
CA THR A 52 6.84 6.19 -7.06
C THR A 52 5.56 5.81 -7.80
N THR A 53 4.60 5.15 -7.12
CA THR A 53 3.32 4.75 -7.72
C THR A 53 2.39 5.96 -7.92
N ALA A 54 2.24 6.82 -6.91
CA ALA A 54 1.45 8.05 -7.04
C ALA A 54 1.91 8.89 -8.25
N LEU A 55 3.22 9.11 -8.38
CA LEU A 55 3.78 9.87 -9.50
C LEU A 55 3.56 9.19 -10.85
N ALA A 56 3.66 7.85 -10.93
CA ALA A 56 3.42 7.10 -12.16
C ALA A 56 1.94 7.09 -12.59
N LEU A 57 1.01 7.32 -11.66
CA LEU A 57 -0.43 7.38 -11.91
C LEU A 57 -0.97 8.82 -12.01
N ALA A 58 -0.17 9.82 -11.69
CA ALA A 58 -0.59 11.22 -11.63
C ALA A 58 -1.26 11.71 -12.92
N ALA A 59 -0.74 11.34 -14.08
CA ALA A 59 -1.31 11.74 -15.38
C ALA A 59 -2.65 11.05 -15.72
N SER A 60 -3.07 10.05 -14.94
CA SER A 60 -4.27 9.24 -15.18
C SER A 60 -5.48 9.68 -14.34
N VAL A 61 -5.31 10.66 -13.45
CA VAL A 61 -6.32 11.06 -12.47
C VAL A 61 -6.31 12.57 -12.25
N GLN A 62 -7.38 13.10 -11.65
CA GLN A 62 -7.47 14.52 -11.32
C GLN A 62 -6.48 14.91 -10.24
N HIS A 63 -6.43 14.14 -9.16
CA HIS A 63 -5.60 14.46 -7.99
C HIS A 63 -5.29 13.22 -7.16
N ILE A 64 -4.09 13.16 -6.56
CA ILE A 64 -3.70 12.11 -5.63
C ILE A 64 -3.28 12.74 -4.30
N ILE A 65 -3.84 12.25 -3.20
CA ILE A 65 -3.28 12.46 -1.87
C ILE A 65 -2.48 11.20 -1.52
N ALA A 66 -1.17 11.35 -1.43
CA ALA A 66 -0.24 10.26 -1.14
C ALA A 66 0.24 10.37 0.32
N THR A 67 -0.04 9.36 1.14
CA THR A 67 0.27 9.39 2.57
C THR A 67 1.27 8.33 2.97
N ASP A 68 2.14 8.66 3.91
CA ASP A 68 3.04 7.73 4.59
C ASP A 68 3.29 8.20 6.03
N VAL A 69 3.67 7.29 6.91
CA VAL A 69 4.04 7.62 8.30
C VAL A 69 5.43 8.26 8.40
N SER A 70 6.28 8.04 7.40
CA SER A 70 7.66 8.51 7.33
C SER A 70 7.77 9.79 6.53
N ASP A 71 8.15 10.87 7.19
CA ASP A 71 8.37 12.15 6.51
C ASP A 71 9.59 12.11 5.58
N ALA A 72 10.63 11.36 5.97
CA ALA A 72 11.79 11.14 5.10
C ALA A 72 11.45 10.41 3.80
N MET A 73 10.48 9.48 3.81
CA MET A 73 9.96 8.87 2.58
C MET A 73 9.22 9.89 1.73
N LEU A 74 8.35 10.69 2.35
CA LEU A 74 7.57 11.73 1.66
C LEU A 74 8.47 12.81 1.04
N ASP A 75 9.57 13.18 1.70
CA ASP A 75 10.54 14.12 1.15
C ASP A 75 11.13 13.61 -0.16
N LYS A 76 11.47 12.31 -0.25
CA LYS A 76 11.89 11.69 -1.53
C LYS A 76 10.81 11.76 -2.61
N GLY A 77 9.55 11.63 -2.21
CA GLY A 77 8.40 11.79 -3.10
C GLY A 77 8.27 13.23 -3.60
N ARG A 78 8.38 14.22 -2.71
CA ARG A 78 8.32 15.65 -3.03
C ARG A 78 9.46 16.06 -3.98
N GLU A 79 10.70 15.58 -3.72
CA GLU A 79 11.87 15.80 -4.59
C GLU A 79 11.62 15.26 -6.01
N LYS A 80 11.07 14.04 -6.14
CA LYS A 80 10.73 13.44 -7.43
C LYS A 80 9.62 14.19 -8.15
N ALA A 81 8.56 14.59 -7.42
CA ALA A 81 7.45 15.37 -7.97
C ALA A 81 7.94 16.70 -8.55
N GLN A 82 8.79 17.40 -7.80
CA GLN A 82 9.40 18.66 -8.24
C GLN A 82 10.27 18.45 -9.49
N ALA A 83 11.11 17.44 -9.50
CA ALA A 83 11.99 17.12 -10.64
C ALA A 83 11.20 16.75 -11.91
N ALA A 84 10.02 16.09 -11.75
CA ALA A 84 9.13 15.71 -12.85
C ALA A 84 8.13 16.80 -13.25
N GLY A 85 8.05 17.92 -12.52
CA GLY A 85 7.02 18.96 -12.73
C GLY A 85 5.59 18.47 -12.42
N THR A 86 5.42 17.45 -11.57
CA THR A 86 4.12 16.91 -11.20
C THR A 86 3.48 17.81 -10.13
N THR A 87 2.26 18.31 -10.38
CA THR A 87 1.59 19.30 -9.52
C THR A 87 0.29 18.79 -8.89
N ASN A 88 -0.20 17.62 -9.29
CA ASN A 88 -1.46 17.05 -8.82
C ASN A 88 -1.28 15.88 -7.83
N VAL A 89 -0.14 15.82 -7.14
CA VAL A 89 0.13 14.85 -6.06
C VAL A 89 0.50 15.60 -4.80
N ASP A 90 -0.33 15.45 -3.75
CA ASP A 90 -0.08 16.01 -2.41
C ASP A 90 0.50 14.94 -1.49
N PHE A 91 1.69 15.19 -0.95
CA PHE A 91 2.33 14.30 0.03
C PHE A 91 2.03 14.74 1.46
N ARG A 92 1.37 13.86 2.25
CA ARG A 92 0.94 14.17 3.63
C ARG A 92 1.36 13.08 4.61
N GLN A 93 1.92 13.47 5.75
CA GLN A 93 2.26 12.52 6.80
C GLN A 93 1.01 12.08 7.55
N SER A 94 0.67 10.80 7.46
CA SER A 94 -0.40 10.16 8.24
C SER A 94 -0.24 8.63 8.22
N ASP A 95 -0.87 7.96 9.17
CA ASP A 95 -1.13 6.52 9.03
C ASP A 95 -2.48 6.25 8.34
N ALA A 96 -2.83 4.96 8.18
CA ALA A 96 -4.06 4.58 7.51
C ALA A 96 -5.33 4.93 8.32
N ALA A 97 -5.23 5.03 9.65
CA ALA A 97 -6.35 5.38 10.52
C ALA A 97 -6.64 6.88 10.51
N ASP A 98 -5.58 7.70 10.50
CA ASP A 98 -5.66 9.17 10.52
C ASP A 98 -5.56 9.81 9.13
N ALA A 99 -5.67 9.02 8.06
CA ALA A 99 -5.59 9.52 6.70
C ALA A 99 -6.65 10.60 6.42
N PRO A 100 -6.40 11.52 5.45
CA PRO A 100 -7.33 12.59 5.11
C PRO A 100 -8.75 12.09 4.88
N ALA A 101 -9.72 12.88 5.30
CA ALA A 101 -11.13 12.56 5.12
C ALA A 101 -11.49 12.52 3.62
N GLY A 102 -12.31 11.51 3.24
CA GLY A 102 -12.84 11.37 1.91
C GLY A 102 -14.13 12.17 1.68
N PRO A 103 -14.96 11.75 0.72
CA PRO A 103 -14.84 10.46 0.02
C PRO A 103 -13.94 10.53 -1.22
N PHE A 104 -13.18 9.45 -1.49
CA PHE A 104 -12.31 9.29 -2.65
C PHE A 104 -12.94 8.34 -3.67
N ASP A 105 -12.66 8.54 -4.96
CA ASP A 105 -13.06 7.64 -6.03
C ASP A 105 -12.31 6.32 -5.96
N ALA A 106 -11.04 6.38 -5.58
CA ALA A 106 -10.20 5.22 -5.37
C ALA A 106 -9.30 5.37 -4.14
N VAL A 107 -9.08 4.26 -3.41
CA VAL A 107 -8.08 4.14 -2.34
C VAL A 107 -7.12 3.01 -2.69
N LEU A 108 -5.83 3.31 -2.67
CA LEU A 108 -4.74 2.39 -3.00
C LEU A 108 -3.91 2.09 -1.75
N ALA A 109 -3.55 0.81 -1.55
CA ALA A 109 -2.73 0.35 -0.42
C ALA A 109 -1.70 -0.70 -0.90
N PHE A 110 -0.59 -0.24 -1.49
CA PHE A 110 0.42 -1.13 -2.06
C PHE A 110 1.53 -1.45 -1.08
N ASN A 111 1.73 -2.75 -0.79
CA ASN A 111 2.70 -3.26 0.17
C ASN A 111 2.53 -2.68 1.58
N LEU A 112 1.30 -2.39 1.99
CA LEU A 112 0.97 -1.74 3.25
C LEU A 112 0.28 -2.66 4.26
N LEU A 113 -0.84 -3.34 3.89
CA LEU A 113 -1.74 -3.98 4.86
C LEU A 113 -1.05 -4.99 5.79
N HIS A 114 -0.03 -5.70 5.29
CA HIS A 114 0.75 -6.64 6.12
C HIS A 114 1.67 -5.95 7.14
N LEU A 115 1.77 -4.62 7.12
CA LEU A 115 2.56 -3.81 8.05
C LEU A 115 1.69 -3.11 9.10
N ILE A 116 0.37 -3.30 9.06
CA ILE A 116 -0.60 -2.67 9.97
C ILE A 116 -0.97 -3.65 11.09
N GLU A 117 -0.83 -3.23 12.35
CA GLU A 117 -1.17 -4.05 13.52
C GLU A 117 -2.69 -4.28 13.63
N ASP A 118 -3.49 -3.21 13.48
CA ASP A 118 -4.96 -3.25 13.44
C ASP A 118 -5.46 -3.12 11.99
N MET A 119 -5.37 -4.21 11.25
CA MET A 119 -5.81 -4.24 9.84
C MET A 119 -7.32 -4.08 9.70
N ASP A 120 -8.11 -4.65 10.61
CA ASP A 120 -9.58 -4.54 10.58
C ASP A 120 -10.00 -3.07 10.77
N GLY A 121 -9.43 -2.38 11.76
CA GLY A 121 -9.67 -0.96 11.97
C GLY A 121 -9.25 -0.10 10.77
N ALA A 122 -8.07 -0.36 10.21
CA ALA A 122 -7.60 0.34 9.02
C ALA A 122 -8.53 0.12 7.81
N LEU A 123 -8.97 -1.11 7.55
CA LEU A 123 -9.90 -1.41 6.46
C LEU A 123 -11.27 -0.75 6.66
N ALA A 124 -11.77 -0.68 7.88
CA ALA A 124 -13.01 0.05 8.20
C ALA A 124 -12.87 1.56 7.92
N GLU A 125 -11.72 2.16 8.24
CA GLU A 125 -11.43 3.56 7.94
C GLU A 125 -11.24 3.80 6.42
N ILE A 126 -10.63 2.86 5.70
CA ILE A 126 -10.53 2.87 4.24
C ILE A 126 -11.94 2.85 3.61
N ALA A 127 -12.84 1.98 4.11
CA ALA A 127 -14.21 1.91 3.62
C ALA A 127 -14.96 3.23 3.80
N LYS A 128 -14.84 3.90 4.95
CA LYS A 128 -15.45 5.21 5.21
C LYS A 128 -14.96 6.30 4.23
N ARG A 129 -13.70 6.22 3.82
CA ARG A 129 -13.04 7.19 2.94
C ARG A 129 -13.26 6.91 1.45
N THR A 130 -13.72 5.73 1.09
CA THR A 130 -14.03 5.35 -0.29
C THR A 130 -15.48 5.72 -0.62
N LYS A 131 -15.77 6.30 -1.78
CA LYS A 131 -17.15 6.56 -2.24
C LYS A 131 -17.95 5.24 -2.34
N PRO A 132 -19.28 5.22 -2.15
CA PRO A 132 -20.11 4.08 -2.54
C PRO A 132 -19.82 3.70 -4.00
N GLY A 133 -19.63 2.41 -4.30
CA GLY A 133 -19.17 1.93 -5.61
C GLY A 133 -17.71 2.26 -5.95
N GLY A 134 -17.03 3.06 -5.13
CA GLY A 134 -15.62 3.46 -5.32
C GLY A 134 -14.64 2.28 -5.24
N LEU A 135 -13.45 2.49 -5.78
CA LEU A 135 -12.42 1.46 -5.94
C LEU A 135 -11.54 1.35 -4.70
N PHE A 136 -11.27 0.14 -4.24
CA PHE A 136 -10.19 -0.18 -3.32
C PHE A 136 -9.23 -1.18 -3.95
N VAL A 137 -7.93 -0.85 -4.00
CA VAL A 137 -6.92 -1.76 -4.51
C VAL A 137 -5.81 -1.93 -3.50
N SER A 138 -5.55 -3.17 -3.11
CA SER A 138 -4.41 -3.51 -2.27
C SER A 138 -3.46 -4.47 -2.98
N LYS A 139 -2.16 -4.32 -2.74
CA LYS A 139 -1.13 -5.31 -3.08
C LYS A 139 -0.42 -5.68 -1.79
N THR A 140 -0.65 -6.89 -1.31
CA THR A 140 -0.31 -7.28 0.05
C THR A 140 0.55 -8.54 0.03
N PHE A 141 1.59 -8.56 0.86
CA PHE A 141 2.38 -9.76 1.09
C PHE A 141 1.55 -10.74 1.91
N CYS A 142 1.30 -11.93 1.35
CA CYS A 142 0.63 -13.03 2.04
C CYS A 142 1.62 -14.15 2.34
N MET A 143 1.35 -14.90 3.41
CA MET A 143 2.17 -16.06 3.76
C MET A 143 2.03 -17.14 2.66
N PRO A 144 3.14 -17.68 2.16
CA PRO A 144 3.07 -18.75 1.18
C PRO A 144 2.41 -20.00 1.80
N GLU A 145 1.58 -20.68 1.01
CA GLU A 145 0.88 -21.90 1.42
C GLU A 145 1.87 -23.02 1.80
N HIS A 146 2.97 -23.12 1.07
CA HIS A 146 4.06 -24.09 1.34
C HIS A 146 5.19 -23.41 2.11
N ARG A 147 5.24 -23.68 3.42
CA ARG A 147 6.30 -23.18 4.31
C ARG A 147 7.52 -24.09 4.20
N ASN A 148 8.64 -23.54 3.75
CA ASN A 148 9.95 -24.23 3.81
C ASN A 148 10.69 -23.86 5.11
N MET A 149 11.83 -24.56 5.39
CA MET A 149 12.64 -24.29 6.58
C MET A 149 13.09 -22.83 6.72
N ILE A 150 13.31 -22.13 5.61
CA ILE A 150 13.74 -20.72 5.61
C ILE A 150 12.67 -19.85 6.25
N TRP A 151 11.40 -20.10 5.97
CA TRP A 151 10.27 -19.38 6.58
C TRP A 151 10.18 -19.62 8.08
N TRP A 152 10.51 -20.82 8.54
CA TRP A 152 10.56 -21.12 9.97
C TRP A 152 11.64 -20.30 10.69
N PHE A 153 12.85 -20.22 10.13
CA PHE A 153 13.92 -19.38 10.67
C PHE A 153 13.59 -17.88 10.64
N ILE A 154 12.98 -17.39 9.57
CA ILE A 154 12.52 -16.00 9.49
C ILE A 154 11.51 -15.71 10.60
N GLN A 155 10.55 -16.59 10.82
CA GLN A 155 9.53 -16.41 11.87
C GLN A 155 10.13 -16.44 13.30
N LEU A 156 11.18 -17.19 13.52
CA LEU A 156 11.86 -17.24 14.82
C LEU A 156 12.69 -15.97 15.07
N GLY A 157 13.35 -15.45 14.05
CA GLY A 157 14.19 -14.25 14.14
C GLY A 157 13.44 -12.93 14.10
N LEU A 158 12.28 -12.89 13.44
CA LEU A 158 11.52 -11.67 13.22
C LEU A 158 11.12 -10.94 14.51
N PRO A 159 10.59 -11.60 15.57
CA PRO A 159 10.24 -10.92 16.82
C PRO A 159 11.43 -10.26 17.50
N ILE A 160 12.61 -10.89 17.44
CA ILE A 160 13.84 -10.35 18.01
C ILE A 160 14.25 -9.08 17.23
N MET A 161 14.18 -9.13 15.89
CA MET A 161 14.50 -7.99 15.03
C MET A 161 13.52 -6.83 15.24
N GLN A 162 12.24 -7.13 15.48
CA GLN A 162 11.22 -6.15 15.81
C GLN A 162 11.48 -5.51 17.18
N ALA A 163 11.82 -6.31 18.20
CA ALA A 163 12.10 -5.80 19.55
C ALA A 163 13.29 -4.83 19.59
N ILE A 164 14.32 -5.05 18.75
CA ILE A 164 15.48 -4.15 18.64
C ILE A 164 15.32 -3.06 17.56
N GLY A 165 14.11 -2.89 16.99
CA GLY A 165 13.80 -1.87 16.00
C GLY A 165 14.48 -2.02 14.64
N LYS A 166 14.94 -3.25 14.30
CA LYS A 166 15.59 -3.57 13.01
C LYS A 166 14.64 -4.19 11.98
N ALA A 167 13.38 -4.44 12.35
CA ALA A 167 12.33 -4.85 11.44
C ALA A 167 11.00 -4.16 11.82
N PRO A 168 10.13 -3.83 10.85
CA PRO A 168 8.80 -3.34 11.13
C PRO A 168 7.90 -4.50 11.60
N TYR A 169 6.69 -4.15 12.09
CA TYR A 169 5.64 -5.13 12.27
C TYR A 169 5.36 -5.86 10.94
N PHE A 170 5.03 -7.14 11.02
CA PHE A 170 4.70 -7.95 9.85
C PHE A 170 3.61 -8.97 10.22
N ALA A 171 2.42 -8.79 9.64
CA ALA A 171 1.30 -9.69 9.86
C ALA A 171 1.53 -11.05 9.18
N LYS A 172 1.16 -12.13 9.86
CA LYS A 172 1.11 -13.49 9.30
C LYS A 172 -0.23 -13.71 8.62
N LEU A 173 -0.41 -13.14 7.43
CA LEU A 173 -1.67 -13.06 6.72
C LEU A 173 -1.70 -14.09 5.58
N SER A 174 -2.70 -14.97 5.55
CA SER A 174 -2.98 -15.81 4.39
C SER A 174 -3.78 -15.03 3.32
N THR A 175 -3.86 -15.56 2.12
CA THR A 175 -4.70 -14.97 1.06
C THR A 175 -6.17 -14.96 1.44
N SER A 176 -6.66 -16.02 2.11
CA SER A 176 -8.05 -16.12 2.59
C SER A 176 -8.34 -15.14 3.72
N ASP A 177 -7.38 -14.91 4.65
CA ASP A 177 -7.56 -13.92 5.71
C ASP A 177 -7.67 -12.50 5.15
N LEU A 178 -6.83 -12.18 4.15
CA LEU A 178 -6.88 -10.89 3.47
C LEU A 178 -8.23 -10.66 2.79
N ASP A 179 -8.69 -11.64 2.00
CA ASP A 179 -9.95 -11.55 1.28
C ASP A 179 -11.14 -11.43 2.25
N ALA A 180 -11.15 -12.22 3.34
CA ALA A 180 -12.18 -12.17 4.36
C ALA A 180 -12.22 -10.80 5.08
N ALA A 181 -11.06 -10.24 5.42
CA ALA A 181 -10.98 -8.94 6.08
C ALA A 181 -11.47 -7.80 5.18
N ILE A 182 -11.11 -7.81 3.89
CA ILE A 182 -11.58 -6.82 2.90
C ILE A 182 -13.10 -6.92 2.73
N THR A 183 -13.64 -8.14 2.61
CA THR A 183 -15.09 -8.35 2.49
C THR A 183 -15.84 -7.92 3.75
N LYS A 184 -15.31 -8.26 4.94
CA LYS A 184 -15.87 -7.84 6.24
C LYS A 184 -15.93 -6.32 6.39
N ALA A 185 -14.98 -5.60 5.81
CA ALA A 185 -14.96 -4.13 5.83
C ALA A 185 -15.99 -3.46 4.89
N GLY A 186 -16.80 -4.23 4.16
CA GLY A 186 -17.86 -3.74 3.28
C GLY A 186 -17.42 -3.56 1.82
N PHE A 187 -16.39 -4.28 1.40
CA PHE A 187 -15.97 -4.31 0.01
C PHE A 187 -16.40 -5.61 -0.69
N THR A 188 -16.83 -5.48 -1.94
CA THR A 188 -17.03 -6.62 -2.84
C THR A 188 -15.78 -6.82 -3.69
N ILE A 189 -15.12 -7.97 -3.56
CA ILE A 189 -13.94 -8.32 -4.36
C ILE A 189 -14.39 -8.57 -5.80
N VAL A 190 -13.80 -7.82 -6.74
CA VAL A 190 -14.06 -7.92 -8.18
C VAL A 190 -13.04 -8.81 -8.87
N GLU A 191 -11.78 -8.68 -8.48
CA GLU A 191 -10.68 -9.42 -9.09
C GLU A 191 -9.56 -9.64 -8.09
N THR A 192 -8.87 -10.77 -8.22
CA THR A 192 -7.66 -11.06 -7.44
C THR A 192 -6.56 -11.55 -8.37
N ILE A 193 -5.36 -11.02 -8.17
CA ILE A 193 -4.18 -11.37 -8.96
C ILE A 193 -3.07 -11.80 -8.01
N ASN A 194 -2.62 -13.05 -8.14
CA ASN A 194 -1.43 -13.51 -7.43
C ASN A 194 -0.20 -13.13 -8.26
N ALA A 195 0.84 -12.63 -7.61
CA ALA A 195 2.07 -12.34 -8.30
C ALA A 195 2.71 -13.62 -8.87
N PRO A 196 3.38 -13.54 -10.03
CA PRO A 196 3.89 -14.73 -10.71
C PRO A 196 5.03 -15.41 -9.92
N GLY A 197 5.14 -16.72 -10.10
CA GLY A 197 6.21 -17.53 -9.55
C GLY A 197 6.14 -17.70 -8.03
N LYS A 198 7.24 -17.42 -7.32
CA LYS A 198 7.34 -17.55 -5.86
C LYS A 198 7.09 -16.24 -5.11
N ASP A 199 6.64 -15.20 -5.78
CA ASP A 199 6.31 -13.93 -5.14
C ASP A 199 5.01 -14.07 -4.35
N PRO A 200 5.02 -13.92 -3.03
CA PRO A 200 3.86 -14.18 -2.19
C PRO A 200 2.89 -13.00 -2.14
N ARG A 201 3.00 -12.03 -3.02
CA ARG A 201 2.11 -10.86 -3.06
C ARG A 201 0.82 -11.16 -3.81
N ARG A 202 -0.30 -10.77 -3.17
CA ARG A 202 -1.64 -10.82 -3.73
C ARG A 202 -2.14 -9.40 -3.97
N THR A 203 -2.63 -9.14 -5.16
CA THR A 203 -3.38 -7.93 -5.48
C THR A 203 -4.86 -8.25 -5.38
N VAL A 204 -5.60 -7.43 -4.65
CA VAL A 204 -7.06 -7.49 -4.54
C VAL A 204 -7.61 -6.18 -5.09
N ILE A 205 -8.52 -6.30 -6.04
CA ILE A 205 -9.30 -5.20 -6.60
C ILE A 205 -10.73 -5.39 -6.10
N ALA A 206 -11.24 -4.40 -5.38
CA ALA A 206 -12.55 -4.47 -4.77
C ALA A 206 -13.30 -3.15 -4.92
N ARG A 207 -14.62 -3.19 -4.83
CA ARG A 207 -15.47 -2.01 -4.81
C ARG A 207 -16.18 -1.91 -3.48
N ARG A 208 -16.29 -0.69 -2.95
CA ARG A 208 -17.11 -0.44 -1.78
C ARG A 208 -18.57 -0.77 -2.11
N ALA A 209 -19.23 -1.56 -1.26
CA ALA A 209 -20.67 -1.76 -1.32
C ALA A 209 -21.42 -0.43 -1.08
N ASP A 210 -22.61 -0.32 -1.63
CA ASP A 210 -23.49 0.86 -1.49
C ASP A 210 -23.95 1.08 -0.04
#